data_c5665052c5bba4c3cf30a104866b0026
#
_entry.id   c5665052c5bba4c3cf30a104866b0026
#
_cell.length_a   1.000
_cell.length_b   1.000
_cell.length_c   1.000
_cell.angle_alpha   90.00
_cell.angle_beta   90.00
_cell.angle_gamma   90.00
#
_symmetry.space_group_name_H-M   'P 1'
#
loop_
_entity.id
_entity.type
_entity.pdbx_description
1 polymer ?
#
loop_
_entity_poly.entity_id
_entity_poly.type
_entity_poly.pdbx_seq_one_letter_code
_entity_poly.pdbx_strand_id
1 'polypeptide(L)'
;MDILVRHGGTAILSETPEIYGVEHMLTRRAVTPEVGRALLARIAWWQEYSRGQSGQMNGVVVAGNQAGGIANIFEKSLGSAMKGGTTPLNAVYEFAEPIRERGFVFMDSPGFDPCSATGQIASGANLICFTTGRGSMFGAKPVPSIKLASNTPMF
;
A
#
# COMPACT_ATOMS: atom_id res chain seq x y z
N MET A 1 -9.87 -6.28 -0.45
CA MET A 1 -9.22 -6.95 0.71
C MET A 1 -10.23 -7.57 1.66
N ASP A 2 -11.33 -6.91 1.98
CA ASP A 2 -12.34 -7.40 2.98
C ASP A 2 -12.88 -8.81 2.69
N ILE A 3 -13.15 -9.13 1.42
CA ILE A 3 -13.63 -10.47 1.03
C ILE A 3 -12.60 -11.55 1.40
N LEU A 4 -11.32 -11.31 1.07
CA LEU A 4 -10.24 -12.25 1.38
C LEU A 4 -10.11 -12.46 2.89
N VAL A 5 -10.10 -11.38 3.67
CA VAL A 5 -10.00 -11.43 5.13
C VAL A 5 -11.21 -12.16 5.75
N ARG A 6 -12.41 -11.89 5.25
CA ARG A 6 -13.64 -12.57 5.70
C ARG A 6 -13.59 -14.08 5.50
N HIS A 7 -12.87 -14.55 4.48
CA HIS A 7 -12.65 -15.96 4.20
C HIS A 7 -11.38 -16.53 4.83
N GLY A 8 -10.80 -15.84 5.81
CA GLY A 8 -9.65 -16.32 6.59
C GLY A 8 -8.28 -16.12 5.91
N GLY A 9 -8.24 -15.39 4.79
CA GLY A 9 -6.99 -15.04 4.13
C GLY A 9 -6.28 -13.86 4.80
N THR A 10 -5.01 -13.64 4.41
CA THR A 10 -4.23 -12.48 4.80
C THR A 10 -4.12 -11.51 3.62
N ALA A 11 -4.47 -10.26 3.86
CA ALA A 11 -4.38 -9.18 2.88
C ALA A 11 -3.30 -8.18 3.29
N ILE A 12 -2.34 -7.94 2.39
CA ILE A 12 -1.23 -7.01 2.61
C ILE A 12 -1.49 -5.72 1.84
N LEU A 13 -1.48 -4.58 2.51
CA LEU A 13 -1.32 -3.27 1.90
C LEU A 13 0.11 -2.81 2.14
N SER A 14 0.72 -2.15 1.17
CA SER A 14 2.08 -1.62 1.28
C SER A 14 2.19 -0.24 0.62
N GLU A 15 3.43 0.24 0.42
CA GLU A 15 3.74 1.55 -0.16
C GLU A 15 3.46 2.70 0.81
N THR A 16 4.29 2.77 1.86
CA THR A 16 4.13 3.74 2.95
C THR A 16 4.05 5.19 2.49
N PRO A 17 4.84 5.66 1.52
CA PRO A 17 4.67 7.02 1.00
C PRO A 17 3.31 7.28 0.36
N GLU A 18 2.61 6.24 -0.10
CA GLU A 18 1.32 6.37 -0.77
C GLU A 18 0.11 6.36 0.18
N ILE A 19 0.33 6.30 1.49
CA ILE A 19 -0.72 6.54 2.51
C ILE A 19 -0.45 7.79 3.33
N TYR A 20 0.57 8.56 2.96
CA TYR A 20 0.96 9.80 3.65
C TYR A 20 -0.18 10.82 3.68
N GLY A 21 -0.45 11.36 4.87
CA GLY A 21 -1.50 12.35 5.14
C GLY A 21 -2.91 11.76 5.33
N VAL A 22 -3.08 10.43 5.09
CA VAL A 22 -4.35 9.73 5.29
C VAL A 22 -4.20 8.50 6.19
N GLU A 23 -3.11 8.38 6.89
CA GLU A 23 -2.77 7.29 7.82
C GLU A 23 -3.85 7.09 8.89
N HIS A 24 -4.62 8.13 9.21
CA HIS A 24 -5.75 8.04 10.13
C HIS A 24 -6.84 7.07 9.66
N MET A 25 -6.96 6.82 8.36
CA MET A 25 -7.91 5.84 7.81
C MET A 25 -7.54 4.40 8.21
N LEU A 26 -6.26 4.15 8.47
CA LEU A 26 -5.75 2.85 8.91
C LEU A 26 -5.57 2.80 10.43
N THR A 27 -5.02 3.83 11.06
CA THR A 27 -4.77 3.84 12.51
C THR A 27 -6.05 3.79 13.34
N ARG A 28 -7.16 4.40 12.88
CA ARG A 28 -8.46 4.35 13.56
C ARG A 28 -9.02 2.94 13.69
N ARG A 29 -8.59 2.01 12.87
CA ARG A 29 -9.03 0.61 12.88
C ARG A 29 -7.93 -0.37 13.27
N ALA A 30 -6.81 0.13 13.80
CA ALA A 30 -5.78 -0.72 14.38
C ALA A 30 -6.34 -1.49 15.57
N VAL A 31 -6.03 -2.79 15.63
CA VAL A 31 -6.54 -3.68 16.70
C VAL A 31 -6.01 -3.30 18.08
N THR A 32 -4.84 -2.66 18.13
CA THR A 32 -4.27 -2.10 19.36
C THR A 32 -3.59 -0.75 19.09
N PRO A 33 -3.41 0.08 20.13
CA PRO A 33 -2.66 1.33 20.00
C PRO A 33 -1.22 1.14 19.50
N GLU A 34 -0.59 0.01 19.81
CA GLU A 34 0.78 -0.34 19.40
C GLU A 34 0.86 -0.48 17.86
N VAL A 35 -0.10 -1.17 17.26
CA VAL A 35 -0.21 -1.31 15.80
C VAL A 35 -0.37 0.05 15.13
N GLY A 36 -1.21 0.92 15.71
CA GLY A 36 -1.36 2.29 15.21
C GLY A 36 -0.06 3.09 15.29
N ARG A 37 0.66 3.00 16.43
CA ARG A 37 1.95 3.66 16.61
C ARG A 37 3.02 3.13 15.66
N ALA A 38 3.05 1.83 15.41
CA ALA A 38 3.97 1.22 14.45
C ALA A 38 3.79 1.79 13.05
N LEU A 39 2.56 1.97 12.59
CA LEU A 39 2.29 2.60 11.29
C LEU A 39 2.78 4.05 11.25
N LEU A 40 2.48 4.84 12.29
CA LEU A 40 2.92 6.23 12.36
C LEU A 40 4.45 6.35 12.40
N ALA A 41 5.15 5.41 13.03
CA ALA A 41 6.61 5.37 13.05
C ALA A 41 7.18 5.15 11.63
N ARG A 42 6.55 4.30 10.79
CA ARG A 42 6.96 4.13 9.38
C ARG A 42 6.76 5.42 8.59
N ILE A 43 5.63 6.09 8.75
CA ILE A 43 5.38 7.40 8.11
C ILE A 43 6.44 8.42 8.52
N ALA A 44 6.74 8.52 9.81
CA ALA A 44 7.76 9.45 10.33
C ALA A 44 9.15 9.14 9.75
N TRP A 45 9.50 7.86 9.64
CA TRP A 45 10.76 7.44 9.00
C TRP A 45 10.84 7.90 7.54
N TRP A 46 9.78 7.68 6.76
CA TRP A 46 9.75 8.11 5.37
C TRP A 46 9.79 9.63 5.20
N GLN A 47 9.17 10.38 6.11
CA GLN A 47 9.26 11.85 6.14
C GLN A 47 10.71 12.31 6.35
N GLU A 48 11.42 11.71 7.30
CA GLU A 48 12.81 12.06 7.58
C GLU A 48 13.74 11.64 6.43
N TYR A 49 13.57 10.43 5.93
CA TYR A 49 14.33 9.93 4.79
C TYR A 49 14.18 10.83 3.55
N SER A 50 12.95 11.29 3.25
CA SER A 50 12.68 12.13 2.09
C SER A 50 13.22 13.55 2.22
N ARG A 51 13.42 14.08 3.42
CA ARG A 51 14.05 15.40 3.64
C ARG A 51 15.49 15.47 3.14
N GLY A 52 16.24 14.39 3.31
CA GLY A 52 17.63 14.30 2.86
C GLY A 52 17.80 14.08 1.36
N GLN A 53 16.73 13.76 0.67
CA GLN A 53 16.69 13.54 -0.76
C GLN A 53 15.88 14.68 -1.39
N SER A 54 16.25 15.21 -2.53
CA SER A 54 15.53 16.29 -3.22
C SER A 54 14.06 15.97 -3.57
N GLY A 55 13.55 14.82 -3.14
CA GLY A 55 12.18 14.34 -3.29
C GLY A 55 11.32 14.65 -2.07
N GLN A 56 10.41 15.59 -2.21
CA GLN A 56 9.29 15.70 -1.27
C GLN A 56 8.37 14.50 -1.42
N MET A 57 7.54 14.19 -0.40
CA MET A 57 6.53 13.11 -0.46
C MET A 57 5.61 13.21 -1.69
N ASN A 58 5.45 14.40 -2.28
CA ASN A 58 4.77 14.59 -3.56
C ASN A 58 5.45 13.91 -4.77
N GLY A 59 6.70 13.50 -4.65
CA GLY A 59 7.43 12.82 -5.74
C GLY A 59 6.81 11.49 -6.21
N VAL A 60 5.93 10.89 -5.42
CA VAL A 60 5.17 9.70 -5.84
C VAL A 60 4.00 10.01 -6.77
N VAL A 61 3.66 11.30 -6.97
CA VAL A 61 2.63 11.75 -7.92
C VAL A 61 3.30 12.03 -9.26
N VAL A 62 3.32 11.05 -10.14
CA VAL A 62 3.95 11.18 -11.46
C VAL A 62 3.07 11.92 -12.46
N ALA A 63 3.67 12.43 -13.56
CA ALA A 63 2.96 13.20 -14.59
C ALA A 63 1.69 12.53 -15.10
N GLY A 64 1.69 11.19 -15.25
CA GLY A 64 0.49 10.45 -15.65
C GLY A 64 -0.62 10.41 -14.61
N ASN A 65 -0.33 10.55 -13.31
CA ASN A 65 -1.34 10.71 -12.28
C ASN A 65 -1.97 12.11 -12.41
N GLN A 66 -1.16 13.14 -12.62
CA GLN A 66 -1.61 14.52 -12.81
C GLN A 66 -2.49 14.65 -14.07
N ALA A 67 -2.08 14.05 -15.18
CA ALA A 67 -2.88 14.00 -16.40
C ALA A 67 -4.24 13.28 -16.21
N GLY A 68 -4.30 12.32 -15.27
CA GLY A 68 -5.52 11.63 -14.86
C GLY A 68 -6.37 12.40 -13.85
N GLY A 69 -5.97 13.62 -13.43
CA GLY A 69 -6.73 14.50 -12.55
C GLY A 69 -6.29 14.48 -11.08
N ILE A 70 -5.25 13.74 -10.71
CA ILE A 70 -4.71 13.74 -9.33
C ILE A 70 -3.84 14.98 -9.13
N ALA A 71 -4.27 15.88 -8.23
CA ALA A 71 -3.59 17.16 -8.01
C ALA A 71 -2.38 17.05 -7.06
N ASN A 72 -2.44 16.17 -6.05
CA ASN A 72 -1.43 16.10 -4.99
C ASN A 72 -1.36 14.70 -4.35
N ILE A 73 -0.38 14.53 -3.45
CA ILE A 73 -0.16 13.27 -2.73
C ILE A 73 -1.37 12.83 -1.89
N PHE A 74 -2.10 13.76 -1.28
CA PHE A 74 -3.23 13.40 -0.41
C PHE A 74 -4.36 12.74 -1.20
N GLU A 75 -4.67 13.22 -2.39
CA GLU A 75 -5.66 12.59 -3.28
C GLU A 75 -5.21 11.19 -3.71
N LYS A 76 -3.93 11.02 -4.06
CA LYS A 76 -3.36 9.71 -4.38
C LYS A 76 -3.44 8.78 -3.17
N SER A 77 -3.08 9.27 -1.99
CA SER A 77 -3.10 8.52 -0.74
C SER A 77 -4.49 8.06 -0.34
N LEU A 78 -5.53 8.89 -0.54
CA LEU A 78 -6.92 8.47 -0.32
C LEU A 78 -7.27 7.23 -1.12
N GLY A 79 -6.97 7.21 -2.43
CA GLY A 79 -7.20 6.07 -3.29
C GLY A 79 -6.41 4.83 -2.85
N SER A 80 -5.17 5.02 -2.43
CA SER A 80 -4.31 3.92 -1.96
C SER A 80 -4.81 3.32 -0.64
N ALA A 81 -5.14 4.15 0.35
CA ALA A 81 -5.66 3.69 1.64
C ALA A 81 -7.00 2.95 1.50
N MET A 82 -7.86 3.37 0.55
CA MET A 82 -9.14 2.71 0.27
C MET A 82 -8.99 1.27 -0.22
N LYS A 83 -7.86 0.90 -0.85
CA LYS A 83 -7.58 -0.50 -1.22
C LYS A 83 -7.56 -1.42 0.00
N GLY A 84 -7.18 -0.89 1.17
CA GLY A 84 -7.16 -1.63 2.44
C GLY A 84 -8.52 -2.06 2.97
N GLY A 85 -9.64 -1.67 2.33
CA GLY A 85 -10.99 -2.02 2.77
C GLY A 85 -11.36 -1.46 4.13
N THR A 86 -12.17 -2.20 4.88
CA THR A 86 -12.75 -1.76 6.16
C THR A 86 -12.40 -2.65 7.36
N THR A 87 -11.76 -3.79 7.13
CA THR A 87 -11.36 -4.73 8.20
C THR A 87 -10.30 -4.12 9.13
N PRO A 88 -10.22 -4.57 10.41
CA PRO A 88 -9.21 -4.09 11.35
C PRO A 88 -7.78 -4.29 10.83
N LEU A 89 -6.90 -3.33 11.10
CA LEU A 89 -5.46 -3.45 10.85
C LEU A 89 -4.83 -4.26 11.99
N ASN A 90 -4.39 -5.47 11.68
CA ASN A 90 -3.94 -6.44 12.67
C ASN A 90 -2.45 -6.27 13.04
N ALA A 91 -1.62 -5.91 12.07
CA ALA A 91 -0.18 -5.74 12.29
C ALA A 91 0.45 -4.81 11.25
N VAL A 92 1.63 -4.29 11.58
CA VAL A 92 2.52 -3.53 10.70
C VAL A 92 3.88 -4.22 10.68
N TYR A 93 4.41 -4.45 9.49
CA TYR A 93 5.65 -5.15 9.24
C TYR A 93 6.69 -4.26 8.58
N GLU A 94 7.95 -4.58 8.81
CA GLU A 94 9.08 -4.03 8.06
C GLU A 94 9.08 -4.57 6.61
N PHE A 95 9.86 -3.94 5.75
CA PHE A 95 10.02 -4.39 4.36
C PHE A 95 10.52 -5.84 4.30
N ALA A 96 9.81 -6.69 3.56
CA ALA A 96 10.13 -8.09 3.34
C ALA A 96 10.14 -8.98 4.62
N GLU A 97 9.66 -8.47 5.74
CA GLU A 97 9.52 -9.26 6.97
C GLU A 97 8.47 -10.35 6.80
N PRO A 98 8.73 -11.61 7.21
CA PRO A 98 7.75 -12.69 7.09
C PRO A 98 6.46 -12.42 7.88
N ILE A 99 5.33 -12.37 7.19
CA ILE A 99 4.04 -12.12 7.79
C ILE A 99 3.52 -13.37 8.49
N ARG A 100 3.11 -13.25 9.74
CA ARG A 100 2.63 -14.33 10.59
C ARG A 100 1.16 -14.18 10.97
N GLU A 101 0.68 -12.95 11.12
CA GLU A 101 -0.71 -12.65 11.47
C GLU A 101 -1.64 -12.86 10.28
N ARG A 102 -2.87 -13.28 10.59
CA ARG A 102 -3.96 -13.35 9.63
C ARG A 102 -4.75 -12.05 9.61
N GLY A 103 -5.48 -11.84 8.54
CA GLY A 103 -6.32 -10.68 8.37
C GLY A 103 -5.67 -9.56 7.56
N PHE A 104 -6.04 -8.32 7.82
CA PHE A 104 -5.45 -7.18 7.13
C PHE A 104 -4.18 -6.71 7.83
N VAL A 105 -3.10 -6.63 7.10
CA VAL A 105 -1.80 -6.16 7.59
C VAL A 105 -1.21 -5.11 6.66
N PHE A 106 -0.34 -4.28 7.21
CA PHE A 106 0.44 -3.31 6.45
C PHE A 106 1.92 -3.71 6.44
N MET A 107 2.58 -3.66 5.28
CA MET A 107 4.02 -3.88 5.17
C MET A 107 4.68 -2.60 4.64
N ASP A 108 5.70 -2.13 5.35
CA ASP A 108 6.51 -1.00 4.89
C ASP A 108 7.15 -1.28 3.54
N SER A 109 7.07 -0.32 2.62
CA SER A 109 7.81 -0.36 1.35
C SER A 109 7.85 1.01 0.69
N PRO A 110 8.81 1.24 -0.25
CA PRO A 110 8.74 2.40 -1.11
C PRO A 110 7.50 2.35 -2.02
N GLY A 111 7.07 3.51 -2.51
CA GLY A 111 6.01 3.65 -3.53
C GLY A 111 6.55 3.37 -4.93
N PHE A 112 7.00 2.14 -5.16
CA PHE A 112 7.56 1.69 -6.44
C PHE A 112 7.19 0.23 -6.69
N ASP A 113 6.33 -0.01 -7.66
CA ASP A 113 5.67 -1.30 -7.92
C ASP A 113 6.60 -2.53 -7.85
N PRO A 114 7.74 -2.58 -8.60
CA PRO A 114 8.60 -3.77 -8.56
C PRO A 114 9.20 -4.04 -7.18
N CYS A 115 9.62 -2.99 -6.47
CA CYS A 115 10.20 -3.12 -5.14
C CYS A 115 9.15 -3.55 -4.13
N SER A 116 8.00 -2.88 -4.12
CA SER A 116 6.89 -3.18 -3.22
C SER A 116 6.41 -4.62 -3.39
N ALA A 117 6.14 -5.06 -4.62
CA ALA A 117 5.71 -6.43 -4.90
C ALA A 117 6.77 -7.48 -4.52
N THR A 118 8.06 -7.19 -4.75
CA THR A 118 9.15 -8.08 -4.32
C THR A 118 9.16 -8.24 -2.80
N GLY A 119 9.00 -7.14 -2.05
CA GLY A 119 8.89 -7.18 -0.59
C GLY A 119 7.68 -7.99 -0.12
N GLN A 120 6.50 -7.78 -0.72
CA GLN A 120 5.29 -8.53 -0.39
C GLN A 120 5.47 -10.04 -0.63
N ILE A 121 6.11 -10.43 -1.73
CA ILE A 121 6.40 -11.83 -2.04
C ILE A 121 7.38 -12.42 -1.03
N ALA A 122 8.44 -11.70 -0.69
CA ALA A 122 9.40 -12.11 0.33
C ALA A 122 8.73 -12.25 1.71
N SER A 123 7.73 -11.42 2.00
CA SER A 123 6.90 -11.50 3.23
C SER A 123 5.92 -12.67 3.23
N GLY A 124 5.77 -13.40 2.10
CA GLY A 124 4.92 -14.59 2.00
C GLY A 124 3.67 -14.43 1.12
N ALA A 125 3.53 -13.32 0.38
CA ALA A 125 2.42 -13.18 -0.56
C ALA A 125 2.51 -14.23 -1.68
N ASN A 126 1.42 -14.93 -1.93
CA ASN A 126 1.29 -15.94 -2.98
C ASN A 126 0.40 -15.49 -4.15
N LEU A 127 -0.10 -14.26 -4.10
CA LEU A 127 -0.89 -13.61 -5.13
C LEU A 127 -0.72 -12.09 -5.02
N ILE A 128 -0.49 -11.41 -6.15
CA ILE A 128 -0.51 -9.96 -6.24
C ILE A 128 -1.80 -9.50 -6.92
N CYS A 129 -2.53 -8.59 -6.27
CA CYS A 129 -3.68 -7.90 -6.86
C CYS A 129 -3.26 -6.46 -7.19
N PHE A 130 -2.99 -6.21 -8.46
CA PHE A 130 -2.50 -4.92 -8.94
C PHE A 130 -3.67 -4.08 -9.49
N THR A 131 -4.03 -3.01 -8.80
CA THR A 131 -5.07 -2.09 -9.24
C THR A 131 -4.49 -0.98 -10.10
N THR A 132 -5.12 -0.67 -11.24
CA THR A 132 -4.65 0.38 -12.14
C THR A 132 -5.80 1.07 -12.87
N GLY A 133 -5.66 2.38 -13.09
CA GLY A 133 -6.62 3.18 -13.88
C GLY A 133 -6.14 3.47 -15.31
N ARG A 134 -4.89 3.11 -15.66
CA ARG A 134 -4.30 3.39 -16.97
C ARG A 134 -3.70 2.17 -17.64
N GLY A 135 -3.66 1.04 -16.94
CA GLY A 135 -2.94 -0.14 -17.34
C GLY A 135 -1.53 -0.20 -16.76
N SER A 136 -1.00 -1.40 -16.65
CA SER A 136 0.36 -1.66 -16.22
C SER A 136 0.88 -2.94 -16.87
N MET A 137 2.11 -2.90 -17.36
CA MET A 137 2.81 -4.09 -17.86
C MET A 137 3.42 -4.90 -16.72
N PHE A 138 3.46 -4.36 -15.49
CA PHE A 138 4.09 -5.03 -14.37
C PHE A 138 3.41 -6.39 -14.09
N GLY A 139 4.24 -7.39 -13.82
CA GLY A 139 3.84 -8.72 -13.36
C GLY A 139 5.00 -9.35 -12.61
N ALA A 140 4.71 -9.96 -11.47
CA ALA A 140 5.72 -10.64 -10.68
C ALA A 140 5.85 -12.10 -11.16
N LYS A 141 7.03 -12.49 -11.62
CA LYS A 141 7.28 -13.85 -12.11
C LYS A 141 7.11 -14.94 -11.04
N PRO A 142 7.53 -14.73 -9.76
CA PRO A 142 7.43 -15.77 -8.74
C PRO A 142 6.02 -16.13 -8.31
N VAL A 143 5.05 -15.19 -8.45
CA VAL A 143 3.65 -15.41 -8.03
C VAL A 143 2.68 -14.84 -9.08
N PRO A 144 1.47 -15.39 -9.21
CA PRO A 144 0.45 -14.83 -10.07
C PRO A 144 0.16 -13.36 -9.76
N SER A 145 -0.04 -12.55 -10.81
CA SER A 145 -0.40 -11.14 -10.67
C SER A 145 -1.70 -10.87 -11.43
N ILE A 146 -2.76 -10.57 -10.69
CA ILE A 146 -4.07 -10.19 -11.25
C ILE A 146 -4.09 -8.67 -11.41
N LYS A 147 -4.45 -8.19 -12.59
CA LYS A 147 -4.71 -6.78 -12.86
C LYS A 147 -6.19 -6.47 -12.67
N LEU A 148 -6.47 -5.44 -11.90
CA LEU A 148 -7.82 -4.98 -11.62
C LEU A 148 -7.98 -3.56 -12.16
N ALA A 149 -8.93 -3.38 -13.08
CA ALA A 149 -9.30 -2.04 -13.55
C ALA A 149 -9.93 -1.24 -12.41
N SER A 150 -9.46 -0.01 -12.20
CA SER A 150 -10.02 0.89 -11.19
C SER A 150 -11.00 1.93 -11.77
N ASN A 151 -11.27 1.87 -13.08
CA ASN A 151 -12.25 2.71 -13.75
C ASN A 151 -12.83 1.99 -14.98
N THR A 152 -14.00 2.47 -15.46
CA THR A 152 -14.72 1.88 -16.59
C THR A 152 -13.94 1.91 -17.92
N PRO A 153 -13.19 2.97 -18.29
CA PRO A 153 -12.42 2.97 -19.53
C PRO A 153 -11.34 1.88 -19.62
N MET A 154 -10.92 1.31 -18.48
CA MET A 154 -9.94 0.23 -18.43
C MET A 154 -10.57 -1.17 -18.42
N PHE A 155 -11.87 -1.25 -18.12
CA PHE A 155 -12.65 -2.49 -18.13
C PHE A 155 -13.18 -2.77 -19.55
#